data_60919a171396d14063a4f36ade8f3336
#
_entry.id   60919a171396d14063a4f36ade8f3336
#
_cell.length_a   1.000
_cell.length_b   1.000
_cell.length_c   1.000
_cell.angle_alpha   90.00
_cell.angle_beta   90.00
_cell.angle_gamma   90.00
#
_symmetry.space_group_name_H-M   'P 1'
#
loop_
_entity.id
_entity.type
_entity.pdbx_description
1 polymer ?
#
loop_
_entity_poly.entity_id
_entity_poly.type
_entity_poly.pdbx_seq_one_letter_code
_entity_poly.pdbx_strand_id
1 'polypeptide(L)'
;MKDVVIVGALRTPIGCFRGALAGHSAVELGSLVVKALIERTGVPAYAVDEVILGQVLTAGAGQNPARQSAIKGGLPNSVSAITINDVCGSGLKALHLATQAIQCGDCLLYTSDAAD
;
A
#
# COMPACT_ATOMS: atom_id res chain seq x y z
N MET A 1 7.86 -19.29 14.23
CA MET A 1 7.44 -18.17 13.35
C MET A 1 8.40 -17.00 13.55
N LYS A 2 8.63 -16.24 12.50
CA LYS A 2 9.43 -15.02 12.58
C LYS A 2 8.64 -13.93 13.30
N ASP A 3 9.33 -13.11 14.08
CA ASP A 3 8.74 -11.88 14.59
C ASP A 3 8.55 -10.88 13.45
N VAL A 4 7.40 -10.22 13.46
CA VAL A 4 7.06 -9.21 12.46
C VAL A 4 7.00 -7.85 13.15
N VAL A 5 7.65 -6.87 12.58
CA VAL A 5 7.69 -5.50 13.12
C VAL A 5 7.20 -4.51 12.08
N ILE A 6 6.68 -3.38 12.53
CA ILE A 6 6.31 -2.25 11.69
C ILE A 6 7.43 -1.22 11.80
N VAL A 7 8.02 -0.86 10.66
CA VAL A 7 9.17 0.07 10.63
C VAL A 7 8.77 1.49 10.23
N GLY A 8 7.54 1.70 9.79
CA GLY A 8 7.05 3.03 9.45
C GLY A 8 5.53 3.01 9.28
N ALA A 9 4.91 4.14 9.57
CA ALA A 9 3.47 4.31 9.42
C ALA A 9 3.19 5.77 9.03
N LEU A 10 2.49 5.96 7.93
CA LEU A 10 2.10 7.27 7.42
C LEU A 10 0.70 7.20 6.86
N ARG A 11 0.05 8.34 6.81
CA ARG A 11 -1.24 8.48 6.14
C ARG A 11 -1.39 9.87 5.54
N THR A 12 -2.29 10.02 4.58
CA THR A 12 -2.78 11.32 4.15
C THR A 12 -3.79 11.87 5.18
N PRO A 13 -4.09 13.16 5.14
CA PRO A 13 -5.26 13.67 5.86
C PRO A 13 -6.54 12.95 5.41
N ILE A 14 -7.53 12.88 6.29
CA ILE A 14 -8.86 12.40 5.93
C ILE A 14 -9.66 13.60 5.45
N GLY A 15 -10.02 13.59 4.15
CA GLY A 15 -10.79 14.67 3.55
C GLY A 15 -12.29 14.49 3.71
N CYS A 16 -13.03 15.60 3.57
CA CYS A 16 -14.47 15.56 3.46
C CYS A 16 -14.89 15.08 2.07
N PHE A 17 -16.11 14.53 1.97
CA PHE A 17 -16.71 14.19 0.67
C PHE A 17 -16.71 15.42 -0.24
N ARG A 18 -16.14 15.27 -1.44
CA ARG A 18 -15.92 16.36 -2.41
C ARG A 18 -15.09 17.54 -1.86
N GLY A 19 -14.25 17.28 -0.86
CA GLY A 19 -13.41 18.28 -0.21
C GLY A 19 -12.03 18.43 -0.84
N ALA A 20 -11.03 18.74 -0.01
CA ALA A 20 -9.67 19.09 -0.45
C ALA A 20 -8.96 17.98 -1.24
N LEU A 21 -9.28 16.71 -1.00
CA LEU A 21 -8.66 15.59 -1.70
C LEU A 21 -9.46 15.10 -2.92
N ALA A 22 -10.56 15.77 -3.27
CA ALA A 22 -11.43 15.33 -4.37
C ALA A 22 -10.75 15.29 -5.73
N GLY A 23 -9.71 16.11 -5.93
CA GLY A 23 -8.92 16.15 -7.18
C GLY A 23 -7.88 15.04 -7.30
N HIS A 24 -7.75 14.18 -6.30
CA HIS A 24 -6.75 13.10 -6.27
C HIS A 24 -7.43 11.75 -6.41
N SER A 25 -6.86 10.88 -7.24
CA SER A 25 -7.31 9.48 -7.31
C SER A 25 -6.79 8.68 -6.12
N ALA A 26 -7.41 7.53 -5.85
CA ALA A 26 -6.91 6.61 -4.84
C ALA A 26 -5.47 6.16 -5.14
N VAL A 27 -5.18 5.91 -6.42
CA VAL A 27 -3.82 5.55 -6.87
C VAL A 27 -2.81 6.66 -6.54
N GLU A 28 -3.15 7.92 -6.77
CA GLU A 28 -2.27 9.05 -6.44
C GLU A 28 -2.02 9.13 -4.93
N LEU A 29 -3.06 9.03 -4.11
CA LEU A 29 -2.94 9.07 -2.66
C LEU A 29 -2.07 7.90 -2.16
N GLY A 30 -2.30 6.70 -2.66
CA GLY A 30 -1.49 5.54 -2.34
C GLY A 30 -0.03 5.70 -2.75
N SER A 31 0.22 6.27 -3.92
CA SER A 31 1.60 6.52 -4.41
C SER A 31 2.35 7.52 -3.53
N LEU A 32 1.68 8.55 -3.03
CA LEU A 32 2.29 9.52 -2.12
C LEU A 32 2.70 8.87 -0.81
N VAL A 33 1.86 8.00 -0.26
CA VAL A 33 2.17 7.28 0.99
C VAL A 33 3.33 6.31 0.80
N VAL A 34 3.32 5.52 -0.27
CA VAL A 34 4.41 4.60 -0.59
C VAL A 34 5.73 5.35 -0.73
N LYS A 35 5.75 6.43 -1.50
CA LYS A 35 6.94 7.25 -1.70
C LYS A 35 7.46 7.83 -0.38
N ALA A 36 6.57 8.41 0.41
CA ALA A 36 6.94 9.02 1.68
C ALA A 36 7.46 7.99 2.70
N LEU A 37 6.89 6.78 2.72
CA LEU A 37 7.37 5.70 3.58
C LEU A 37 8.80 5.31 3.23
N ILE A 38 9.09 5.12 1.95
CA ILE A 38 10.43 4.77 1.48
C ILE A 38 11.42 5.87 1.85
N GLU A 39 11.08 7.13 1.61
CA GLU A 39 11.95 8.26 1.92
C GLU A 39 12.21 8.39 3.43
N ARG A 40 11.19 8.26 4.26
CA ARG A 40 11.30 8.46 5.71
C ARG A 40 11.92 7.30 6.45
N THR A 41 11.68 6.07 6.01
CA THR A 41 12.25 4.89 6.67
C THR A 41 13.69 4.63 6.26
N GLY A 42 14.12 5.17 5.12
CA GLY A 42 15.42 4.86 4.55
C GLY A 42 15.55 3.46 3.97
N VAL A 43 14.45 2.70 3.92
CA VAL A 43 14.44 1.38 3.30
C VAL A 43 14.69 1.53 1.81
N PRO A 44 15.65 0.78 1.22
CA PRO A 44 15.84 0.82 -0.22
C PRO A 44 14.60 0.32 -0.96
N ALA A 45 14.18 1.03 -2.00
CA ALA A 45 13.00 0.65 -2.78
C ALA A 45 13.08 -0.78 -3.33
N TYR A 46 14.28 -1.22 -3.73
CA TYR A 46 14.49 -2.59 -4.24
C TYR A 46 14.32 -3.68 -3.18
N ALA A 47 14.33 -3.33 -1.90
CA ALA A 47 14.17 -4.29 -0.80
C ALA A 47 12.69 -4.62 -0.52
N VAL A 48 11.76 -3.88 -1.10
CA VAL A 48 10.33 -4.16 -0.95
C VAL A 48 9.94 -5.34 -1.85
N ASP A 49 9.47 -6.40 -1.24
CA ASP A 49 9.08 -7.62 -1.98
C ASP A 49 7.69 -7.51 -2.57
N GLU A 50 6.75 -6.97 -1.80
CA GLU A 50 5.36 -6.90 -2.23
C GLU A 50 4.64 -5.70 -1.62
N VAL A 51 3.64 -5.21 -2.34
CA VAL A 51 2.72 -4.16 -1.91
C VAL A 51 1.32 -4.75 -1.83
N ILE A 52 0.67 -4.58 -0.70
CA ILE A 52 -0.73 -4.99 -0.51
C ILE A 52 -1.53 -3.76 -0.14
N LEU A 53 -2.41 -3.31 -1.02
CA LEU A 53 -3.27 -2.16 -0.78
C LEU A 53 -4.74 -2.55 -0.79
N GLY A 54 -5.51 -1.98 0.13
CA GLY A 54 -6.96 -2.11 0.15
C GLY A 54 -7.60 -1.01 -0.68
N GLN A 55 -8.56 -1.38 -1.52
CA GLN A 55 -9.40 -0.43 -2.24
C GLN A 55 -10.77 -1.04 -2.48
N VAL A 56 -11.80 -0.34 -2.03
CA VAL A 56 -13.18 -0.83 -2.12
C VAL A 56 -13.76 -0.59 -3.51
N LEU A 57 -13.65 0.64 -4.00
CA LEU A 57 -14.22 1.06 -5.27
C LEU A 57 -13.11 1.11 -6.33
N THR A 58 -13.08 0.10 -7.19
CA THR A 58 -12.05 -0.05 -8.22
C THR A 58 -12.54 0.24 -9.63
N ALA A 59 -13.84 0.46 -9.82
CA ALA A 59 -14.39 0.78 -11.12
C ALA A 59 -13.75 2.05 -11.70
N GLY A 60 -13.27 1.98 -12.93
CA GLY A 60 -12.61 3.09 -13.59
C GLY A 60 -11.18 3.39 -13.13
N ALA A 61 -10.65 2.62 -12.18
CA ALA A 61 -9.29 2.84 -11.65
C ALA A 61 -8.19 2.17 -12.49
N GLY A 62 -8.56 1.40 -13.52
CA GLY A 62 -7.60 0.67 -14.33
C GLY A 62 -7.22 -0.68 -13.71
N GLN A 63 -6.15 -1.27 -14.22
CA GLN A 63 -5.67 -2.56 -13.73
C GLN A 63 -4.91 -2.39 -12.43
N ASN A 64 -5.23 -3.21 -11.45
CA ASN A 64 -4.49 -3.37 -10.21
C ASN A 64 -4.01 -2.04 -9.60
N PRO A 65 -4.89 -1.28 -8.95
CA PRO A 65 -4.53 0.01 -8.37
C PRO A 65 -3.32 -0.03 -7.44
N ALA A 66 -3.12 -1.12 -6.68
CA ALA A 66 -1.94 -1.30 -5.85
C ALA A 66 -0.65 -1.28 -6.68
N ARG A 67 -0.66 -1.95 -7.83
CA ARG A 67 0.47 -1.95 -8.76
C ARG A 67 0.75 -0.54 -9.27
N GLN A 68 -0.29 0.19 -9.64
CA GLN A 68 -0.14 1.57 -10.11
C GLN A 68 0.47 2.46 -9.02
N SER A 69 -0.02 2.35 -7.78
CA SER A 69 0.53 3.11 -6.65
C SER A 69 1.98 2.75 -6.35
N ALA A 70 2.33 1.47 -6.41
CA ALA A 70 3.69 0.98 -6.19
C ALA A 70 4.67 1.60 -7.20
N ILE A 71 4.34 1.54 -8.48
CA ILE A 71 5.20 2.06 -9.54
C ILE A 71 5.29 3.59 -9.48
N LYS A 72 4.16 4.29 -9.32
CA LYS A 72 4.16 5.75 -9.17
C LYS A 72 4.86 6.21 -7.89
N GLY A 73 4.86 5.40 -6.86
CA GLY A 73 5.56 5.67 -5.61
C GLY A 73 7.07 5.44 -5.67
N GLY A 74 7.59 4.95 -6.79
CA GLY A 74 9.02 4.78 -7.02
C GLY A 74 9.56 3.39 -6.75
N LEU A 75 8.71 2.38 -6.55
CA LEU A 75 9.17 1.00 -6.39
C LEU A 75 9.56 0.40 -7.75
N PRO A 76 10.48 -0.58 -7.77
CA PRO A 76 10.94 -1.16 -9.02
C PRO A 76 9.87 -2.00 -9.70
N ASN A 77 10.00 -2.21 -11.00
CA ASN A 77 9.07 -3.04 -11.78
C ASN A 77 8.99 -4.50 -11.30
N SER A 78 10.01 -4.96 -10.59
CA SER A 78 10.06 -6.32 -10.03
C SER A 78 9.15 -6.51 -8.82
N VAL A 79 8.64 -5.43 -8.20
CA VAL A 79 7.77 -5.55 -7.04
C VAL A 79 6.46 -6.24 -7.39
N SER A 80 6.05 -7.17 -6.55
CA SER A 80 4.71 -7.74 -6.63
C SER A 80 3.69 -6.81 -5.98
N ALA A 81 2.47 -6.79 -6.47
CA ALA A 81 1.42 -5.96 -5.89
C ALA A 81 0.07 -6.65 -5.99
N ILE A 82 -0.72 -6.53 -4.94
CA ILE A 82 -2.09 -7.05 -4.91
C ILE A 82 -3.03 -6.00 -4.33
N THR A 83 -4.17 -5.85 -4.96
CA THR A 83 -5.26 -5.01 -4.49
C THR A 83 -6.31 -5.91 -3.86
N ILE A 84 -6.72 -5.60 -2.64
CA ILE A 84 -7.71 -6.38 -1.90
C ILE A 84 -8.92 -5.53 -1.53
N ASN A 85 -10.04 -6.19 -1.31
CA ASN A 85 -11.26 -5.54 -0.86
C ASN A 85 -11.92 -6.36 0.25
N ASP A 86 -11.92 -5.83 1.43
CA ASP A 86 -12.66 -6.31 2.60
C ASP A 86 -13.49 -5.15 3.16
N VAL A 87 -14.08 -4.37 2.27
CA VAL A 87 -14.87 -3.17 2.57
C VAL A 87 -14.10 -2.26 3.54
N CYS A 88 -14.69 -1.85 4.64
CA CYS A 88 -14.05 -0.94 5.61
C CYS A 88 -12.83 -1.57 6.33
N GLY A 89 -12.71 -2.89 6.30
CA GLY A 89 -11.60 -3.61 6.90
C GLY A 89 -10.38 -3.82 5.97
N SER A 90 -10.41 -3.26 4.77
CA SER A 90 -9.38 -3.57 3.74
C SER A 90 -7.96 -3.24 4.19
N GLY A 91 -7.74 -2.09 4.80
CA GLY A 91 -6.40 -1.69 5.27
C GLY A 91 -5.85 -2.61 6.36
N LEU A 92 -6.68 -2.94 7.34
CA LEU A 92 -6.29 -3.87 8.40
C LEU A 92 -6.07 -5.28 7.84
N LYS A 93 -6.90 -5.71 6.89
CA LYS A 93 -6.72 -6.99 6.22
C LYS A 93 -5.41 -7.05 5.43
N ALA A 94 -5.04 -5.96 4.76
CA ALA A 94 -3.76 -5.85 4.07
C ALA A 94 -2.59 -6.06 5.04
N LEU A 95 -2.64 -5.44 6.21
CA LEU A 95 -1.64 -5.60 7.25
C LEU A 95 -1.57 -7.06 7.75
N HIS A 96 -2.72 -7.70 7.97
CA HIS A 96 -2.78 -9.10 8.38
C HIS A 96 -2.15 -10.03 7.34
N LEU A 97 -2.46 -9.82 6.06
CA LEU A 97 -1.90 -10.63 4.98
C LEU A 97 -0.39 -10.47 4.87
N ALA A 98 0.11 -9.24 4.98
CA ALA A 98 1.54 -8.97 4.98
C ALA A 98 2.24 -9.65 6.17
N THR A 99 1.65 -9.57 7.35
CA THR A 99 2.16 -10.24 8.55
C THR A 99 2.24 -11.75 8.34
N GLN A 100 1.18 -12.36 7.85
CA GLN A 100 1.13 -13.81 7.58
C GLN A 100 2.18 -14.22 6.56
N ALA A 101 2.37 -13.45 5.50
CA ALA A 101 3.34 -13.76 4.47
C ALA A 101 4.79 -13.71 5.00
N ILE A 102 5.10 -12.74 5.86
CA ILE A 102 6.40 -12.69 6.53
C ILE A 102 6.59 -13.89 7.48
N GLN A 103 5.57 -14.22 8.27
CA GLN A 103 5.61 -15.35 9.19
C GLN A 103 5.78 -16.69 8.47
N CYS A 104 5.20 -16.83 7.29
CA CYS A 104 5.35 -18.04 6.46
C CYS A 104 6.67 -18.07 5.69
N GLY A 105 7.43 -17.00 5.67
CA GLY A 105 8.70 -16.92 4.97
C GLY A 105 8.59 -16.62 3.47
N ASP A 106 7.40 -16.23 2.99
CA ASP A 106 7.21 -15.91 1.57
C ASP A 106 7.98 -14.67 1.15
N CYS A 107 8.01 -13.66 2.02
CA CYS A 107 8.70 -12.39 1.79
C CYS A 107 9.26 -11.84 3.10
N LEU A 108 10.14 -10.87 3.00
CA LEU A 108 10.76 -10.23 4.16
C LEU A 108 10.23 -8.81 4.42
N LEU A 109 9.82 -8.10 3.40
CA LEU A 109 9.40 -6.70 3.50
C LEU A 109 8.19 -6.39 2.64
N TYR A 110 7.17 -5.82 3.27
CA TYR A 110 5.92 -5.40 2.65
C TYR A 110 5.64 -3.92 2.87
N THR A 111 4.95 -3.30 1.92
CA THR A 111 4.16 -2.11 2.21
C THR A 111 2.69 -2.48 2.19
N SER A 112 1.93 -1.93 3.13
CA SER A 112 0.50 -2.21 3.29
C SER A 112 -0.22 -0.91 3.57
N ASP A 113 -1.35 -0.69 2.91
CA ASP A 113 -2.14 0.52 3.09
C ASP A 113 -3.60 0.27 2.71
N ALA A 114 -4.46 1.22 3.06
CA ALA A 114 -5.83 1.29 2.58
C ALA A 114 -6.00 2.57 1.77
N ALA A 115 -6.39 2.43 0.51
CA ALA A 115 -6.78 3.53 -0.36
C ALA A 115 -8.27 3.40 -0.69
N ASP A 116 -9.04 4.42 -0.40
CA ASP A 116 -10.46 4.48 -0.75
C ASP A 116 -10.66 5.09 -2.12
#